data_e82d16d0ab1ba8e865df871e9855611a
#
_entry.id   e82d16d0ab1ba8e865df871e9855611a
#
_cell.length_a   1.000
_cell.length_b   1.000
_cell.length_c   1.000
_cell.angle_alpha   90.00
_cell.angle_beta   90.00
_cell.angle_gamma   90.00
#
_symmetry.space_group_name_H-M   'P 1'
#
loop_
_entity.id
_entity.type
_entity.pdbx_description
1 polymer ?
#
loop_
_entity_poly.entity_id
_entity_poly.type
_entity_poly.pdbx_seq_one_letter_code
_entity_poly.pdbx_strand_id
1 'polypeptide(L)'
;SVMVEIDGDDYSDSGKTDGDGYYKFEEVPAGDYIAAYTKRGYETQTQEVTVEEGVDVQLESVTMSAVQKGTIYGYVTDIKGDPIESVRLKLTGIGTKTKKSTSTDSDSFFEFKDLEAGTYRIVAKKKFYKAAQKTVELEEGEDVEIEIEMNKTMSRNILPSEEEPE
;
A
#
# COMPACT_ATOMS: atom_id res chain seq x y z
N SER A 1 -0.43 20.09 11.82
CA SER A 1 0.13 19.55 13.08
C SER A 1 0.76 18.20 12.84
N VAL A 2 1.84 17.91 13.53
CA VAL A 2 2.58 16.65 13.59
C VAL A 2 2.30 16.03 14.96
N MET A 3 2.09 14.73 15.04
CA MET A 3 2.08 14.01 16.31
C MET A 3 3.54 13.84 16.75
N VAL A 4 3.85 14.22 17.97
CA VAL A 4 5.14 14.03 18.60
C VAL A 4 4.93 13.08 19.78
N GLU A 5 5.72 12.05 19.86
CA GLU A 5 5.73 11.08 20.95
C GLU A 5 7.13 10.97 21.50
N ILE A 6 7.27 10.95 22.82
CA ILE A 6 8.53 10.67 23.49
C ILE A 6 8.37 9.35 24.26
N ASP A 7 9.30 8.44 24.08
CA ASP A 7 9.26 7.10 24.67
C ASP A 7 10.61 6.74 25.25
N GLY A 8 10.62 6.27 26.48
CA GLY A 8 11.77 5.79 27.25
C GLY A 8 11.37 4.62 28.14
N ASP A 9 12.32 4.07 28.91
CA ASP A 9 12.11 2.83 29.69
C ASP A 9 10.93 2.91 30.66
N ASP A 10 10.79 4.03 31.37
CA ASP A 10 9.80 4.19 32.46
C ASP A 10 8.81 5.36 32.23
N TYR A 11 8.92 6.09 31.11
CA TYR A 11 8.08 7.25 30.82
C TYR A 11 7.80 7.40 29.33
N SER A 12 6.56 7.68 29.01
CA SER A 12 6.16 8.06 27.65
C SER A 12 5.11 9.17 27.71
N ASP A 13 5.14 10.09 26.74
CA ASP A 13 4.13 11.14 26.56
C ASP A 13 3.99 11.46 25.07
N SER A 14 2.85 12.06 24.69
CA SER A 14 2.58 12.40 23.30
C SER A 14 1.69 13.63 23.18
N GLY A 15 1.86 14.36 22.09
CA GLY A 15 1.04 15.52 21.77
C GLY A 15 1.17 15.92 20.30
N LYS A 16 0.62 17.09 19.98
CA LYS A 16 0.62 17.60 18.61
C LYS A 16 1.26 18.96 18.56
N THR A 17 2.06 19.19 17.52
CA THR A 17 2.59 20.52 17.25
C THR A 17 1.47 21.53 16.99
N ASP A 18 1.73 22.77 17.37
CA ASP A 18 0.90 23.93 17.04
C ASP A 18 1.01 24.34 15.54
N GLY A 19 0.51 25.53 15.20
CA GLY A 19 0.54 26.07 13.83
C GLY A 19 1.94 26.37 13.30
N ASP A 20 2.87 26.69 14.19
CA ASP A 20 4.26 27.01 13.88
C ASP A 20 5.19 25.78 13.92
N GLY A 21 4.62 24.62 14.26
CA GLY A 21 5.36 23.36 14.34
C GLY A 21 6.02 23.13 15.69
N TYR A 22 5.70 23.93 16.71
CA TYR A 22 6.28 23.83 18.04
C TYR A 22 5.51 22.86 18.93
N TYR A 23 6.23 22.09 19.77
CA TYR A 23 5.70 21.29 20.86
C TYR A 23 6.68 21.28 22.04
N LYS A 24 6.17 21.11 23.26
CA LYS A 24 6.94 21.02 24.50
C LYS A 24 6.41 19.89 25.37
N PHE A 25 7.29 19.00 25.82
CA PHE A 25 7.03 18.10 26.94
C PHE A 25 7.48 18.78 28.24
N GLU A 26 6.67 18.72 29.28
CA GLU A 26 6.97 19.29 30.60
C GLU A 26 7.14 18.16 31.60
N GLU A 27 7.97 18.40 32.63
CA GLU A 27 8.18 17.46 33.74
C GLU A 27 8.66 16.06 33.28
N VAL A 28 9.47 16.00 32.21
CA VAL A 28 10.06 14.75 31.71
C VAL A 28 11.14 14.31 32.69
N PRO A 29 11.08 13.07 33.25
CA PRO A 29 12.12 12.55 34.13
C PRO A 29 13.48 12.48 33.42
N ALA A 30 14.59 12.50 34.20
CA ALA A 30 15.92 12.27 33.64
C ALA A 30 16.00 10.84 33.07
N GLY A 31 16.55 10.71 31.87
CA GLY A 31 16.65 9.42 31.15
C GLY A 31 16.95 9.57 29.68
N ASP A 32 17.06 8.45 28.99
CA ASP A 32 17.24 8.38 27.55
C ASP A 32 15.89 8.09 26.87
N TYR A 33 15.58 8.84 25.81
CA TYR A 33 14.31 8.80 25.12
C TYR A 33 14.49 8.77 23.61
N ILE A 34 13.46 8.27 22.92
CA ILE A 34 13.30 8.43 21.49
C ILE A 34 12.11 9.37 21.25
N ALA A 35 12.35 10.51 20.61
CA ALA A 35 11.30 11.40 20.13
C ALA A 35 10.91 10.98 18.70
N ALA A 36 9.66 10.57 18.50
CA ALA A 36 9.11 10.18 17.20
C ALA A 36 8.13 11.23 16.67
N TYR A 37 8.31 11.59 15.40
CA TYR A 37 7.49 12.59 14.70
C TYR A 37 6.68 11.88 13.62
N THR A 38 5.36 11.88 13.74
CA THR A 38 4.46 11.20 12.80
C THR A 38 3.43 12.14 12.21
N LYS A 39 3.21 12.03 10.90
CA LYS A 39 2.16 12.75 10.17
C LYS A 39 1.69 11.90 9.00
N ARG A 40 0.37 11.81 8.82
CA ARG A 40 -0.20 11.05 7.71
C ARG A 40 0.32 11.57 6.36
N GLY A 41 0.86 10.68 5.53
CA GLY A 41 1.42 11.00 4.21
C GLY A 41 2.85 11.55 4.26
N TYR A 42 3.53 11.42 5.39
CA TYR A 42 4.93 11.76 5.58
C TYR A 42 5.68 10.60 6.20
N GLU A 43 6.97 10.52 5.93
CA GLU A 43 7.86 9.58 6.59
C GLU A 43 8.00 9.92 8.07
N THR A 44 7.96 8.89 8.93
CA THR A 44 8.24 9.05 10.36
C THR A 44 9.70 9.41 10.55
N GLN A 45 9.96 10.43 11.36
CA GLN A 45 11.30 10.81 11.79
C GLN A 45 11.48 10.52 13.27
N THR A 46 12.71 10.23 13.69
CA THR A 46 13.04 9.98 15.10
C THR A 46 14.31 10.71 15.49
N GLN A 47 14.40 11.11 16.76
CA GLN A 47 15.61 11.67 17.38
C GLN A 47 15.83 11.02 18.73
N GLU A 48 17.07 10.69 19.05
CA GLU A 48 17.48 10.27 20.38
C GLU A 48 17.68 11.51 21.27
N VAL A 49 17.22 11.45 22.49
CA VAL A 49 17.27 12.54 23.47
C VAL A 49 17.67 12.02 24.82
N THR A 50 18.68 12.61 25.43
CA THR A 50 19.01 12.42 26.84
C THR A 50 18.53 13.62 27.63
N VAL A 51 17.68 13.40 28.64
CA VAL A 51 17.20 14.42 29.57
C VAL A 51 17.94 14.29 30.90
N GLU A 52 18.60 15.35 31.34
CA GLU A 52 19.25 15.45 32.65
C GLU A 52 18.34 16.14 33.66
N GLU A 53 18.50 15.83 34.95
CA GLU A 53 17.68 16.40 36.01
C GLU A 53 17.81 17.93 36.07
N GLY A 54 16.67 18.64 35.97
CA GLY A 54 16.61 20.11 36.05
C GLY A 54 17.17 20.87 34.83
N VAL A 55 17.41 20.17 33.74
CA VAL A 55 17.95 20.75 32.48
C VAL A 55 16.87 20.76 31.39
N ASP A 56 16.62 21.93 30.81
CA ASP A 56 15.78 22.05 29.62
C ASP A 56 16.58 21.61 28.37
N VAL A 57 16.07 20.63 27.61
CA VAL A 57 16.69 20.15 26.39
C VAL A 57 15.90 20.71 25.19
N GLN A 58 16.59 21.41 24.29
CA GLN A 58 16.01 21.84 23.02
C GLN A 58 16.42 20.86 21.91
N LEU A 59 15.42 20.25 21.27
CA LEU A 59 15.64 19.39 20.11
C LEU A 59 15.88 20.19 18.84
N GLU A 60 16.67 19.62 17.92
CA GLU A 60 16.84 20.18 16.59
C GLU A 60 15.54 20.11 15.78
N SER A 61 15.39 21.04 14.83
CA SER A 61 14.24 21.05 13.94
C SER A 61 14.24 19.83 13.03
N VAL A 62 13.10 19.16 12.92
CA VAL A 62 12.91 17.99 12.05
C VAL A 62 12.19 18.39 10.77
N THR A 63 12.77 18.04 9.64
CA THR A 63 12.15 18.17 8.32
C THR A 63 11.51 16.83 7.95
N MET A 64 10.22 16.83 7.66
CA MET A 64 9.48 15.62 7.26
C MET A 64 9.31 15.58 5.74
N SER A 65 9.70 14.47 5.11
CA SER A 65 9.50 14.21 3.68
C SER A 65 8.13 13.59 3.45
N ALA A 66 7.41 14.05 2.40
CA ALA A 66 6.17 13.42 2.01
C ALA A 66 6.43 12.04 1.38
N VAL A 67 5.65 11.04 1.78
CA VAL A 67 5.69 9.72 1.15
C VAL A 67 5.27 9.84 -0.31
N GLN A 68 6.14 9.43 -1.22
CA GLN A 68 5.86 9.41 -2.66
C GLN A 68 4.96 8.21 -2.99
N LYS A 69 3.90 8.46 -3.77
CA LYS A 69 2.97 7.41 -4.18
C LYS A 69 3.21 7.02 -5.62
N GLY A 70 3.15 5.72 -5.88
CA GLY A 70 3.33 5.15 -7.20
C GLY A 70 2.04 4.59 -7.79
N THR A 71 2.16 3.99 -8.97
CA THR A 71 1.06 3.41 -9.76
C THR A 71 1.42 1.98 -10.18
N ILE A 72 0.46 1.06 -10.08
CA ILE A 72 0.55 -0.24 -10.76
C ILE A 72 -0.47 -0.23 -11.89
N TYR A 73 0.00 -0.43 -13.12
CA TYR A 73 -0.84 -0.43 -14.32
C TYR A 73 -0.47 -1.58 -15.25
N GLY A 74 -1.27 -1.81 -16.28
CA GLY A 74 -0.96 -2.81 -17.28
C GLY A 74 -2.15 -3.32 -18.06
N TYR A 75 -1.99 -4.50 -18.62
CA TYR A 75 -2.95 -5.10 -19.55
C TYR A 75 -3.34 -6.51 -19.11
N VAL A 76 -4.56 -6.91 -19.48
CA VAL A 76 -5.03 -8.28 -19.28
C VAL A 76 -5.31 -8.91 -20.64
N THR A 77 -4.60 -10.02 -20.92
CA THR A 77 -4.69 -10.74 -22.19
C THR A 77 -5.10 -12.19 -21.99
N ASP A 78 -5.56 -12.85 -23.04
CA ASP A 78 -5.67 -14.30 -23.05
C ASP A 78 -4.35 -14.95 -23.47
N ILE A 79 -4.30 -16.30 -23.45
CA ILE A 79 -3.11 -17.08 -23.81
C ILE A 79 -2.62 -16.89 -25.26
N LYS A 80 -3.40 -16.21 -26.11
CA LYS A 80 -3.03 -15.87 -27.49
C LYS A 80 -2.52 -14.43 -27.59
N GLY A 81 -2.55 -13.68 -26.49
CA GLY A 81 -2.25 -12.24 -26.45
C GLY A 81 -3.44 -11.35 -26.82
N ASP A 82 -4.64 -11.91 -27.01
CA ASP A 82 -5.82 -11.12 -27.32
C ASP A 82 -6.27 -10.31 -26.08
N PRO A 83 -6.61 -9.01 -26.21
CA PRO A 83 -7.01 -8.16 -25.09
C PRO A 83 -8.34 -8.61 -24.48
N ILE A 84 -8.45 -8.51 -23.18
CA ILE A 84 -9.67 -8.86 -22.43
C ILE A 84 -10.21 -7.61 -21.72
N GLU A 85 -11.29 -7.04 -22.24
CA GLU A 85 -12.02 -5.93 -21.61
C GLU A 85 -12.86 -6.37 -20.41
N SER A 86 -13.30 -5.43 -19.57
CA SER A 86 -14.26 -5.65 -18.47
C SER A 86 -13.84 -6.77 -17.51
N VAL A 87 -12.54 -6.98 -17.33
CA VAL A 87 -11.98 -7.86 -16.28
C VAL A 87 -12.01 -7.10 -14.98
N ARG A 88 -12.63 -7.67 -13.95
CA ARG A 88 -12.59 -7.08 -12.60
C ARG A 88 -11.28 -7.43 -11.91
N LEU A 89 -10.53 -6.41 -11.52
CA LEU A 89 -9.29 -6.55 -10.77
C LEU A 89 -9.48 -6.05 -9.33
N LYS A 90 -8.93 -6.80 -8.38
CA LYS A 90 -8.87 -6.41 -6.97
C LYS A 90 -7.42 -6.45 -6.50
N LEU A 91 -6.95 -5.32 -6.03
CA LEU A 91 -5.65 -5.14 -5.41
C LEU A 91 -5.79 -5.20 -3.89
N THR A 92 -4.88 -5.91 -3.23
CA THR A 92 -4.79 -6.00 -1.77
C THR A 92 -3.33 -5.87 -1.36
N GLY A 93 -3.03 -4.91 -0.49
CA GLY A 93 -1.70 -4.76 0.08
C GLY A 93 -1.40 -5.88 1.08
N ILE A 94 -0.21 -6.47 0.99
CA ILE A 94 0.27 -7.50 1.92
C ILE A 94 0.89 -6.80 3.13
N GLY A 95 0.37 -7.10 4.33
CA GLY A 95 0.80 -6.42 5.56
C GLY A 95 0.21 -5.02 5.76
N THR A 96 -0.63 -4.53 4.83
CA THR A 96 -1.30 -3.23 4.92
C THR A 96 -2.82 -3.36 4.82
N LYS A 97 -3.55 -2.29 5.13
CA LYS A 97 -5.02 -2.24 4.99
C LYS A 97 -5.48 -1.82 3.59
N THR A 98 -4.54 -1.61 2.65
CA THR A 98 -4.85 -1.10 1.30
C THR A 98 -5.65 -2.11 0.50
N LYS A 99 -6.81 -1.66 -0.01
CA LYS A 99 -7.66 -2.42 -0.93
C LYS A 99 -8.20 -1.47 -1.98
N LYS A 100 -7.97 -1.81 -3.25
CA LYS A 100 -8.53 -1.07 -4.40
C LYS A 100 -9.14 -2.05 -5.41
N SER A 101 -10.03 -1.56 -6.26
CA SER A 101 -10.60 -2.34 -7.35
C SER A 101 -10.78 -1.47 -8.58
N THR A 102 -10.58 -2.08 -9.75
CA THR A 102 -10.77 -1.46 -11.06
C THR A 102 -11.27 -2.53 -12.05
N SER A 103 -11.52 -2.13 -13.28
CA SER A 103 -11.83 -3.05 -14.39
C SER A 103 -11.08 -2.62 -15.63
N THR A 104 -10.70 -3.58 -16.49
CA THR A 104 -10.07 -3.26 -17.76
C THR A 104 -11.03 -2.55 -18.69
N ASP A 105 -10.51 -1.60 -19.45
CA ASP A 105 -11.21 -0.93 -20.56
C ASP A 105 -11.24 -1.77 -21.85
N SER A 106 -11.60 -1.16 -22.97
CA SER A 106 -11.67 -1.79 -24.30
C SER A 106 -10.32 -2.27 -24.84
N ASP A 107 -9.24 -1.61 -24.41
CA ASP A 107 -7.86 -1.94 -24.81
C ASP A 107 -7.20 -2.90 -23.81
N SER A 108 -7.99 -3.47 -22.88
CA SER A 108 -7.54 -4.33 -21.78
C SER A 108 -6.70 -3.64 -20.70
N PHE A 109 -6.59 -2.32 -20.74
CA PHE A 109 -5.80 -1.53 -19.81
C PHE A 109 -6.48 -1.40 -18.45
N PHE A 110 -5.66 -1.42 -17.39
CA PHE A 110 -6.08 -1.09 -16.02
C PHE A 110 -4.99 -0.30 -15.29
N GLU A 111 -5.40 0.43 -14.25
CA GLU A 111 -4.47 1.15 -13.38
C GLU A 111 -4.95 1.21 -11.93
N PHE A 112 -4.00 1.23 -11.00
CA PHE A 112 -4.19 1.50 -9.58
C PHE A 112 -3.23 2.61 -9.17
N LYS A 113 -3.74 3.81 -8.97
CA LYS A 113 -2.97 5.01 -8.58
C LYS A 113 -2.89 5.20 -7.07
N ASP A 114 -2.05 6.12 -6.64
CA ASP A 114 -1.91 6.56 -5.25
C ASP A 114 -1.62 5.38 -4.30
N LEU A 115 -0.66 4.55 -4.65
CA LEU A 115 -0.16 3.44 -3.86
C LEU A 115 1.11 3.84 -3.11
N GLU A 116 1.18 3.51 -1.84
CA GLU A 116 2.41 3.61 -1.05
C GLU A 116 3.33 2.43 -1.42
N ALA A 117 4.64 2.58 -1.17
CA ALA A 117 5.58 1.48 -1.35
C ALA A 117 5.15 0.23 -0.58
N GLY A 118 5.35 -0.94 -1.16
CA GLY A 118 4.96 -2.20 -0.53
C GLY A 118 4.63 -3.31 -1.51
N THR A 119 4.26 -4.45 -0.97
CA THR A 119 3.90 -5.63 -1.77
C THR A 119 2.39 -5.72 -1.93
N TYR A 120 1.94 -5.91 -3.16
CA TYR A 120 0.53 -5.97 -3.53
C TYR A 120 0.19 -7.27 -4.24
N ARG A 121 -0.96 -7.85 -3.89
CA ARG A 121 -1.55 -8.96 -4.62
C ARG A 121 -2.73 -8.47 -5.43
N ILE A 122 -2.71 -8.73 -6.74
CA ILE A 122 -3.77 -8.41 -7.69
C ILE A 122 -4.43 -9.70 -8.14
N VAL A 123 -5.76 -9.73 -8.06
CA VAL A 123 -6.60 -10.85 -8.51
C VAL A 123 -7.51 -10.37 -9.62
N ALA A 124 -7.41 -10.99 -10.80
CA ALA A 124 -8.25 -10.73 -11.97
C ALA A 124 -9.34 -11.79 -12.09
N LYS A 125 -10.59 -11.36 -12.31
CA LYS A 125 -11.76 -12.24 -12.47
C LYS A 125 -12.64 -11.78 -13.61
N LYS A 126 -13.03 -12.72 -14.48
CA LYS A 126 -14.05 -12.52 -15.53
C LYS A 126 -14.83 -13.82 -15.74
N LYS A 127 -16.12 -13.69 -16.09
CA LYS A 127 -16.97 -14.85 -16.44
C LYS A 127 -16.35 -15.60 -17.63
N PHE A 128 -16.36 -16.91 -17.57
CA PHE A 128 -15.75 -17.83 -18.57
C PHE A 128 -14.21 -17.83 -18.64
N TYR A 129 -13.55 -17.20 -17.66
CA TYR A 129 -12.09 -17.26 -17.49
C TYR A 129 -11.73 -17.81 -16.12
N LYS A 130 -10.62 -18.53 -16.05
CA LYS A 130 -10.02 -18.90 -14.76
C LYS A 130 -9.48 -17.63 -14.11
N ALA A 131 -9.71 -17.46 -12.80
CA ALA A 131 -9.12 -16.35 -12.08
C ALA A 131 -7.60 -16.40 -12.15
N ALA A 132 -6.99 -15.26 -12.43
CA ALA A 132 -5.53 -15.09 -12.41
C ALA A 132 -5.13 -14.21 -11.23
N GLN A 133 -3.91 -14.39 -10.75
CA GLN A 133 -3.35 -13.53 -9.70
C GLN A 133 -1.88 -13.22 -9.97
N LYS A 134 -1.45 -12.04 -9.55
CA LYS A 134 -0.06 -11.60 -9.61
C LYS A 134 0.31 -10.86 -8.34
N THR A 135 1.52 -11.07 -7.86
CA THR A 135 2.11 -10.30 -6.76
C THR A 135 3.12 -9.34 -7.35
N VAL A 136 3.08 -8.09 -6.89
CA VAL A 136 3.90 -6.98 -7.37
C VAL A 136 4.49 -6.28 -6.17
N GLU A 137 5.77 -5.98 -6.23
CA GLU A 137 6.48 -5.10 -5.31
C GLU A 137 6.55 -3.71 -5.94
N LEU A 138 6.24 -2.69 -5.18
CA LEU A 138 6.22 -1.30 -5.61
C LEU A 138 7.15 -0.51 -4.71
N GLU A 139 8.14 0.13 -5.29
CA GLU A 139 9.02 1.07 -4.59
C GLU A 139 8.35 2.45 -4.45
N GLU A 140 8.92 3.30 -3.62
CA GLU A 140 8.37 4.63 -3.37
C GLU A 140 8.42 5.50 -4.63
N GLY A 141 7.25 6.04 -5.02
CA GLY A 141 7.10 6.88 -6.22
C GLY A 141 7.24 6.15 -7.55
N GLU A 142 7.34 4.82 -7.54
CA GLU A 142 7.51 4.01 -8.74
C GLU A 142 6.20 3.81 -9.50
N ASP A 143 6.28 3.76 -10.82
CA ASP A 143 5.21 3.31 -11.70
C ASP A 143 5.59 1.96 -12.33
N VAL A 144 4.87 0.89 -11.96
CA VAL A 144 5.15 -0.48 -12.39
C VAL A 144 4.14 -0.96 -13.40
N GLU A 145 4.62 -1.38 -14.58
CA GLU A 145 3.81 -2.04 -15.60
C GLU A 145 3.77 -3.55 -15.38
N ILE A 146 2.59 -4.14 -15.46
CA ILE A 146 2.41 -5.59 -15.36
C ILE A 146 1.46 -6.12 -16.45
N GLU A 147 1.69 -7.36 -16.85
CA GLU A 147 0.77 -8.10 -17.71
C GLU A 147 0.16 -9.26 -16.93
N ILE A 148 -1.16 -9.47 -17.11
CA ILE A 148 -1.91 -10.58 -16.49
C ILE A 148 -2.54 -11.41 -17.59
N GLU A 149 -2.13 -12.66 -17.69
CA GLU A 149 -2.70 -13.62 -18.63
C GLU A 149 -3.85 -14.41 -17.99
N MET A 150 -4.97 -14.56 -18.68
CA MET A 150 -6.13 -15.33 -18.23
C MET A 150 -6.52 -16.41 -19.21
N ASN A 151 -6.75 -17.62 -18.69
CA ASN A 151 -7.18 -18.77 -19.48
C ASN A 151 -8.72 -18.88 -19.51
N LYS A 152 -9.30 -19.11 -20.70
CA LYS A 152 -10.72 -19.43 -20.82
C LYS A 152 -11.04 -20.76 -20.10
N THR A 153 -12.15 -20.81 -19.38
CA THR A 153 -12.67 -22.07 -18.87
C THR A 153 -13.25 -22.85 -20.04
N MET A 154 -12.76 -24.09 -20.25
CA MET A 154 -13.39 -24.96 -21.27
C MET A 154 -14.83 -25.22 -20.85
N SER A 155 -15.81 -24.88 -21.71
CA SER A 155 -17.13 -25.50 -21.63
C SER A 155 -16.94 -27.00 -21.84
N ARG A 156 -17.38 -27.82 -20.88
CA ARG A 156 -17.58 -29.23 -21.16
C ARG A 156 -18.68 -29.28 -22.24
N ASN A 157 -18.30 -29.54 -23.48
CA ASN A 157 -19.24 -30.07 -24.44
C ASN A 157 -19.73 -31.41 -23.87
N ILE A 158 -20.96 -31.42 -23.37
CA ILE A 158 -21.69 -32.66 -23.19
C ILE A 158 -21.92 -33.12 -24.62
N LEU A 159 -21.18 -34.15 -25.04
CA LEU A 159 -21.50 -34.89 -26.26
C LEU A 159 -22.93 -35.39 -26.09
N PRO A 160 -23.81 -35.18 -27.09
CA PRO A 160 -25.09 -35.87 -27.07
C PRO A 160 -24.82 -37.38 -26.99
N SER A 161 -25.45 -38.06 -26.05
CA SER A 161 -25.49 -39.52 -26.02
C SER A 161 -25.97 -40.00 -27.40
N GLU A 162 -25.13 -40.75 -28.12
CA GLU A 162 -25.58 -41.51 -29.26
C GLU A 162 -26.70 -42.42 -28.76
N GLU A 163 -27.93 -42.17 -29.20
CA GLU A 163 -29.01 -43.16 -29.12
C GLU A 163 -28.59 -44.30 -30.06
N GLU A 164 -28.38 -45.49 -29.50
CA GLU A 164 -28.30 -46.73 -30.27
C GLU A 164 -29.63 -46.98 -30.96
N PRO A 165 -29.68 -47.24 -32.29
CA PRO A 165 -30.90 -47.69 -32.94
C PRO A 165 -31.11 -49.18 -32.63
N GLU A 166 -32.38 -49.54 -32.28
CA GLU A 166 -32.88 -50.89 -32.19
C GLU A 166 -32.80 -51.67 -33.53
#